data_04401b9d124b12c383ce2aeb4a40c5db
#
_entry.id   04401b9d124b12c383ce2aeb4a40c5db
#
_cell.length_a   1.000
_cell.length_b   1.000
_cell.length_c   1.000
_cell.angle_alpha   90.00
_cell.angle_beta   90.00
_cell.angle_gamma   90.00
#
_symmetry.space_group_name_H-M   'P 1'
#
loop_
_entity.id
_entity.type
_entity.pdbx_description
1 polymer ?
#
loop_
_entity_poly.entity_id
_entity_poly.type
_entity_poly.pdbx_seq_one_letter_code
_entity_poly.pdbx_strand_id
1 'polypeptide(L)'
;MKSLKTTRKFPRLGIADEARVYDENGRELGVVSEVSGSGMGLEAASDAIANSLKLGQQLRVSIVEPGSRATNVVDVVIRFREGKKLGVEFVEMVPDKPL
;
A
#
# COMPACT_ATOMS: atom_id res chain seq x y z
N MET A 1 11.71 -18.32 13.26
CA MET A 1 11.30 -18.26 13.15
C MET A 1 10.46 -17.92 12.90
N LYS A 2 10.26 -17.84 12.81
CA LYS A 2 9.50 -17.68 12.51
C LYS A 2 8.66 -17.22 12.58
N SER A 3 8.38 -17.08 12.81
CA SER A 3 7.61 -16.79 12.84
C SER A 3 7.10 -15.97 12.48
N LEU A 4 7.33 -15.51 12.42
CA LEU A 4 6.92 -14.60 11.96
C LEU A 4 6.07 -14.55 11.08
N LYS A 5 5.99 -14.93 10.63
CA LYS A 5 5.19 -15.01 9.67
C LYS A 5 3.90 -15.33 10.07
N THR A 6 3.74 -15.94 10.95
CA THR A 6 2.45 -16.29 11.43
C THR A 6 1.65 -15.10 11.82
N THR A 7 2.28 -14.06 12.25
CA THR A 7 1.53 -12.89 12.61
C THR A 7 1.21 -12.04 11.43
N ARG A 8 1.72 -12.43 10.29
CA ARG A 8 1.51 -11.61 9.13
C ARG A 8 0.17 -11.90 8.53
N LYS A 9 -0.65 -10.90 8.41
CA LYS A 9 -1.98 -11.06 7.86
C LYS A 9 -1.97 -11.14 6.35
N PHE A 10 -0.91 -10.72 5.75
CA PHE A 10 -0.82 -10.68 4.30
C PHE A 10 0.33 -11.53 3.88
N PRO A 11 0.22 -12.17 2.73
CA PRO A 11 1.36 -12.90 2.20
C PRO A 11 2.49 -11.92 1.97
N ARG A 12 3.68 -12.44 1.95
CA ARG A 12 4.79 -11.60 1.62
C ARG A 12 4.58 -11.06 0.24
N LEU A 13 4.50 -9.76 0.12
CA LEU A 13 4.21 -9.16 -1.16
C LEU A 13 5.43 -8.98 -2.02
N GLY A 14 6.61 -9.03 -1.44
CA GLY A 14 7.80 -8.84 -2.22
C GLY A 14 7.91 -7.45 -2.79
N ILE A 15 7.37 -6.48 -2.11
CA ILE A 15 7.35 -5.11 -2.60
C ILE A 15 8.75 -4.53 -2.51
N ALA A 16 9.24 -4.02 -3.62
CA ALA A 16 10.55 -3.41 -3.67
C ALA A 16 10.42 -1.91 -3.47
N ASP A 17 11.51 -1.31 -3.02
CA ASP A 17 11.56 0.14 -2.99
C ASP A 17 11.28 0.65 -4.38
N GLU A 18 10.60 1.78 -4.45
CA GLU A 18 10.30 2.42 -5.71
C GLU A 18 9.22 1.72 -6.52
N ALA A 19 8.56 0.73 -5.94
CA ALA A 19 7.37 0.20 -6.59
C ALA A 19 6.36 1.34 -6.70
N ARG A 20 5.58 1.34 -7.75
CA ARG A 20 4.61 2.40 -7.98
C ARG A 20 3.25 1.95 -7.53
N VAL A 21 2.49 2.90 -6.99
CA VAL A 21 1.18 2.62 -6.44
C VAL A 21 0.14 3.39 -7.23
N TYR A 22 -0.89 2.68 -7.68
CA TYR A 22 -1.95 3.27 -8.49
C TYR A 22 -3.29 3.06 -7.79
N ASP A 23 -4.22 3.98 -7.99
CA ASP A 23 -5.55 3.79 -7.44
C ASP A 23 -6.39 2.97 -8.41
N GLU A 24 -7.67 2.79 -8.07
CA GLU A 24 -8.53 1.95 -8.89
C GLU A 24 -8.76 2.50 -10.28
N ASN A 25 -8.57 3.78 -10.45
CA ASN A 25 -8.75 4.41 -11.75
C ASN A 25 -7.47 4.44 -12.56
N GLY A 26 -6.40 3.88 -12.01
CA GLY A 26 -5.14 3.85 -12.75
C GLY A 26 -4.29 5.07 -12.55
N ARG A 27 -4.67 5.96 -11.64
CA ARG A 27 -3.90 7.16 -11.38
C ARG A 27 -2.76 6.84 -10.44
N GLU A 28 -1.57 7.30 -10.77
CA GLU A 28 -0.41 7.02 -9.94
C GLU A 28 -0.50 7.84 -8.66
N LEU A 29 -0.47 7.16 -7.52
CA LEU A 29 -0.51 7.82 -6.24
C LEU A 29 0.87 8.18 -5.75
N GLY A 30 1.87 7.38 -6.07
CA GLY A 30 3.22 7.64 -5.61
C GLY A 30 4.09 6.42 -5.73
N VAL A 31 5.24 6.47 -5.07
CA VAL A 31 6.16 5.35 -5.06
C VAL A 31 6.36 4.91 -3.62
N VAL A 32 6.67 3.63 -3.47
CA VAL A 32 6.90 3.05 -2.16
C VAL A 32 8.25 3.49 -1.65
N SER A 33 8.30 4.04 -0.45
CA SER A 33 9.55 4.44 0.15
C SER A 33 10.01 3.46 1.23
N GLU A 34 9.08 2.73 1.84
CA GLU A 34 9.46 1.72 2.81
C GLU A 34 8.29 0.77 3.00
N VAL A 35 8.59 -0.41 3.49
CA VAL A 35 7.58 -1.44 3.70
C VAL A 35 7.78 -2.05 5.07
N SER A 36 6.68 -2.28 5.77
CA SER A 36 6.72 -2.98 7.04
C SER A 36 5.75 -4.14 6.95
N GLY A 37 5.64 -4.88 8.03
CA GLY A 37 4.73 -6.02 8.04
C GLY A 37 3.27 -5.65 7.93
N SER A 38 2.90 -4.44 8.34
CA SER A 38 1.51 -4.05 8.39
C SER A 38 1.16 -2.91 7.44
N GLY A 39 2.14 -2.35 6.75
CA GLY A 39 1.84 -1.22 5.89
C GLY A 39 3.05 -0.80 5.10
N MET A 40 2.95 0.38 4.52
CA MET A 40 4.05 0.91 3.73
C MET A 40 4.02 2.42 3.76
N GLY A 41 5.18 3.01 3.51
CA GLY A 41 5.29 4.43 3.35
C GLY A 41 5.36 4.76 1.87
N LEU A 42 4.77 5.87 1.50
CA LEU A 42 4.74 6.30 0.10
C LEU A 42 5.23 7.73 0.00
N GLU A 43 5.82 8.01 -1.14
CA GLU A 43 6.08 9.39 -1.52
C GLU A 43 5.04 9.73 -2.58
N ALA A 44 4.15 10.65 -2.29
CA ALA A 44 3.08 10.97 -3.24
C ALA A 44 3.66 11.53 -4.53
N ALA A 45 2.98 11.27 -5.62
CA ALA A 45 3.46 11.73 -6.91
C ALA A 45 3.43 13.25 -7.03
N SER A 46 2.55 13.90 -6.28
CA SER A 46 2.48 15.35 -6.30
C SER A 46 1.77 15.82 -5.05
N ASP A 47 1.86 17.11 -4.78
CA ASP A 47 1.13 17.69 -3.65
C ASP A 47 -0.37 17.54 -3.85
N ALA A 48 -0.84 17.65 -5.08
CA ALA A 48 -2.25 17.51 -5.34
C ALA A 48 -2.74 16.11 -4.96
N ILE A 49 -1.94 15.09 -5.27
CA ILE A 49 -2.29 13.73 -4.88
C ILE A 49 -2.32 13.61 -3.37
N ALA A 50 -1.29 14.11 -2.70
CA ALA A 50 -1.23 14.00 -1.25
C ALA A 50 -2.42 14.71 -0.62
N ASN A 51 -2.78 15.86 -1.13
CA ASN A 51 -3.87 16.63 -0.55
C ASN A 51 -5.24 16.00 -0.83
N SER A 52 -5.33 15.14 -1.83
CA SER A 52 -6.59 14.51 -2.13
C SER A 52 -6.86 13.30 -1.25
N LEU A 53 -5.87 12.86 -0.48
CA LEU A 53 -6.02 11.67 0.36
C LEU A 53 -6.18 12.10 1.79
N LYS A 54 -7.12 11.47 2.50
CA LYS A 54 -7.46 11.88 3.86
C LYS A 54 -7.12 10.80 4.85
N LEU A 55 -6.74 11.23 6.05
CA LEU A 55 -6.49 10.27 7.11
C LEU A 55 -7.74 9.44 7.34
N GLY A 56 -7.54 8.14 7.47
CA GLY A 56 -8.64 7.23 7.69
C GLY A 56 -9.33 6.78 6.42
N GLN A 57 -8.97 7.34 5.29
CA GLN A 57 -9.59 6.95 4.04
C GLN A 57 -9.10 5.57 3.63
N GLN A 58 -10.03 4.72 3.24
CA GLN A 58 -9.69 3.38 2.78
C GLN A 58 -9.80 3.35 1.26
N LEU A 59 -8.80 2.76 0.63
CA LEU A 59 -8.82 2.65 -0.82
C LEU A 59 -8.12 1.38 -1.26
N ARG A 60 -8.46 0.96 -2.46
CA ARG A 60 -7.82 -0.20 -3.07
C ARG A 60 -6.75 0.30 -4.02
N VAL A 61 -5.56 -0.24 -3.89
CA VAL A 61 -4.45 0.21 -4.70
C VAL A 61 -3.78 -0.97 -5.38
N SER A 62 -3.12 -0.68 -6.48
CA SER A 62 -2.31 -1.65 -7.19
C SER A 62 -0.85 -1.24 -7.01
N ILE A 63 -0.04 -2.18 -6.56
CA ILE A 63 1.37 -1.94 -6.35
C ILE A 63 2.12 -2.67 -7.45
N VAL A 64 2.79 -1.92 -8.30
CA VAL A 64 3.48 -2.47 -9.45
C VAL A 64 4.98 -2.39 -9.22
N GLU A 65 5.63 -3.53 -9.26
CA GLU A 65 7.05 -3.56 -8.98
C GLU A 65 7.86 -3.17 -10.20
N PRO A 66 8.94 -2.43 -10.00
CA PRO A 66 9.79 -2.08 -11.13
C PRO A 66 10.46 -3.35 -11.64
N GLY A 67 10.74 -3.39 -12.88
CA GLY A 67 11.45 -4.53 -13.44
C GLY A 67 10.54 -5.68 -13.77
N SER A 68 10.05 -6.39 -12.76
CA SER A 68 9.25 -7.58 -13.00
C SER A 68 7.83 -7.24 -13.43
N ARG A 69 7.37 -6.04 -13.07
CA ARG A 69 6.01 -5.63 -13.34
C ARG A 69 4.97 -6.46 -12.60
N ALA A 70 5.40 -7.19 -11.60
CA ALA A 70 4.44 -7.90 -10.77
C ALA A 70 3.51 -6.89 -10.12
N THR A 71 2.23 -7.22 -10.08
CA THR A 71 1.22 -6.32 -9.53
C THR A 71 0.51 -6.98 -8.38
N ASN A 72 0.43 -6.27 -7.28
CA ASN A 72 -0.31 -6.71 -6.10
C ASN A 72 -1.42 -5.72 -5.84
N VAL A 73 -2.63 -6.22 -5.63
CA VAL A 73 -3.77 -5.37 -5.32
C VAL A 73 -4.11 -5.55 -3.86
N VAL A 74 -4.22 -4.45 -3.14
CA VAL A 74 -4.45 -4.54 -1.70
C VAL A 74 -5.26 -3.33 -1.26
N ASP A 75 -6.08 -3.52 -0.22
CA ASP A 75 -6.81 -2.42 0.38
C ASP A 75 -5.94 -1.81 1.47
N VAL A 76 -5.93 -0.50 1.53
CA VAL A 76 -5.12 0.22 2.50
C VAL A 76 -5.93 1.32 3.13
N VAL A 77 -5.49 1.76 4.29
CA VAL A 77 -6.08 2.89 5.00
C VAL A 77 -4.99 3.92 5.20
N ILE A 78 -5.29 5.17 4.91
CA ILE A 78 -4.32 6.26 5.11
C ILE A 78 -4.21 6.52 6.59
N ARG A 79 -3.03 6.30 7.15
CA ARG A 79 -2.81 6.51 8.58
C ARG A 79 -1.96 7.73 8.90
N PHE A 80 -1.22 8.19 7.92
CA PHE A 80 -0.28 9.27 8.17
C PHE A 80 -0.15 10.08 6.90
N ARG A 81 -0.08 11.38 7.04
CA ARG A 81 0.13 12.25 5.90
C ARG A 81 0.85 13.50 6.36
N GLU A 82 1.99 13.75 5.76
CA GLU A 82 2.75 14.94 6.06
C GLU A 82 3.41 15.39 4.77
N GLY A 83 2.91 16.48 4.19
CA GLY A 83 3.39 16.90 2.89
C GLY A 83 3.10 15.80 1.88
N LYS A 84 4.11 15.37 1.16
CA LYS A 84 3.96 14.29 0.21
C LYS A 84 4.27 12.93 0.81
N LYS A 85 4.57 12.89 2.09
CA LYS A 85 4.89 11.63 2.73
C LYS A 85 3.61 11.02 3.28
N LEU A 86 3.34 9.79 2.89
CA LEU A 86 2.12 9.10 3.28
C LEU A 86 2.48 7.80 3.96
N GLY A 87 1.69 7.44 4.95
CA GLY A 87 1.80 6.13 5.56
C GLY A 87 0.46 5.45 5.43
N VAL A 88 0.47 4.21 4.94
CA VAL A 88 -0.77 3.47 4.79
C VAL A 88 -0.63 2.15 5.52
N GLU A 89 -1.75 1.66 6.01
CA GLU A 89 -1.81 0.39 6.70
C GLU A 89 -2.60 -0.57 5.83
N PHE A 90 -2.10 -1.80 5.68
CA PHE A 90 -2.83 -2.81 4.92
C PHE A 90 -4.05 -3.22 5.71
N VAL A 91 -5.18 -3.32 5.01
CA VAL A 91 -6.40 -3.78 5.62
C VAL A 91 -6.47 -5.28 5.45
N GLU A 92 -6.82 -5.96 6.52
CA GLU A 92 -6.89 -7.41 6.46
C GLU A 92 -7.99 -7.82 5.50
N MET A 93 -7.64 -8.67 4.56
CA MET A 93 -8.60 -9.12 3.58
C MET A 93 -9.28 -10.35 4.10
N VAL A 94 -10.42 -10.18 4.70
CA VAL A 94 -11.14 -11.30 5.27
C VAL A 94 -11.91 -11.99 4.14
N PRO A 95 -11.76 -13.30 3.99
CA PRO A 95 -12.49 -13.99 2.94
C PRO A 95 -13.96 -13.87 3.16
N ASP A 96 -14.64 -13.70 2.12
CA ASP A 96 -15.99 -13.57 2.24
C ASP A 96 -16.59 -14.77 2.69
N LYS A 97 -16.60 -15.18 2.87
CA LYS A 97 -17.19 -16.10 3.25
C LYS A 97 -16.99 -17.08 3.61
N PRO A 98 -17.06 -17.08 4.18
CA PRO A 98 -16.78 -18.14 4.79
C PRO A 98 -17.47 -19.30 4.48
N LEU A 99 -17.66 -19.38 4.55
CA LEU A 99 -18.22 -20.17 4.48
C LEU A 99 -18.58 -20.62 4.70
#